data_9a68c8e8f7b35bd7974b56cedbc6528c
#
_entry.id   9a68c8e8f7b35bd7974b56cedbc6528c
#
_cell.length_a   1.000
_cell.length_b   1.000
_cell.length_c   1.000
_cell.angle_alpha   90.00
_cell.angle_beta   90.00
_cell.angle_gamma   90.00
#
_symmetry.space_group_name_H-M   'P 1'
#
loop_
_entity.id
_entity.type
_entity.pdbx_description
1 polymer ?
#
loop_
_entity_poly.entity_id
_entity_poly.type
_entity_poly.pdbx_seq_one_letter_code
_entity_poly.pdbx_strand_id
1 'polypeptide(L)'
;MPTLRNLFENAFRPCGQTLYVWGGGWNKEDTGAGEDGMRIGLNPEWKRFFDENAGTYDYDKHRFEFGHGLDCSGFVGWTLYNTLEKEPGIPGYVMSSTTMAKTFAERGFGTYVPNEEITEYRPGDIVSMNGHVWIAIGQCEDGSVVLTHSSPNTGVQISGSMLPGKEE
;
A
#
# COMPACT_ATOMS: atom_id res chain seq x y z
N MET A 1 -7.49 16.79 12.91
CA MET A 1 -7.62 15.32 12.90
C MET A 1 -7.53 14.83 11.47
N PRO A 2 -6.85 13.72 11.19
CA PRO A 2 -6.83 13.11 9.86
C PRO A 2 -8.25 12.67 9.47
N THR A 3 -8.55 12.70 8.19
CA THR A 3 -9.86 12.36 7.62
C THR A 3 -9.69 11.28 6.56
N LEU A 4 -10.78 10.59 6.21
CA LEU A 4 -10.80 9.65 5.10
C LEU A 4 -10.37 10.30 3.78
N ARG A 5 -10.73 11.57 3.57
CA ARG A 5 -10.27 12.35 2.43
C ARG A 5 -8.74 12.48 2.42
N ASN A 6 -8.12 12.79 3.55
CA ASN A 6 -6.65 12.87 3.64
C ASN A 6 -5.98 11.52 3.36
N LEU A 7 -6.59 10.41 3.80
CA LEU A 7 -6.11 9.06 3.49
C LEU A 7 -6.08 8.85 1.97
N PHE A 8 -7.17 9.11 1.27
CA PHE A 8 -7.25 8.91 -0.17
C PHE A 8 -6.41 9.90 -0.97
N GLU A 9 -6.32 11.17 -0.54
CA GLU A 9 -5.40 12.12 -1.14
C GLU A 9 -3.95 11.62 -1.10
N ASN A 10 -3.53 10.99 0.00
CA ASN A 10 -2.21 10.37 0.09
C ASN A 10 -2.12 9.06 -0.71
N ALA A 11 -3.10 8.17 -0.61
CA ALA A 11 -3.10 6.89 -1.33
C ALA A 11 -3.03 7.06 -2.86
N PHE A 12 -3.66 8.11 -3.40
CA PHE A 12 -3.70 8.33 -4.85
C PHE A 12 -2.49 9.08 -5.40
N ARG A 13 -1.70 9.75 -4.55
CA ARG A 13 -0.50 10.48 -5.01
C ARG A 13 0.49 9.60 -5.78
N PRO A 14 0.86 8.40 -5.33
CA PRO A 14 1.81 7.55 -6.03
C PRO A 14 1.19 6.76 -7.19
N CYS A 15 -0.13 6.78 -7.38
CA CYS A 15 -0.80 6.04 -8.46
C CYS A 15 -0.32 6.47 -9.84
N GLY A 16 0.05 5.50 -10.68
CA GLY A 16 0.51 5.74 -12.04
C GLY A 16 1.87 6.45 -12.12
N GLN A 17 2.63 6.48 -11.04
CA GLN A 17 3.97 7.07 -11.00
C GLN A 17 4.93 6.40 -10.01
N THR A 18 4.58 5.22 -9.52
CA THR A 18 5.44 4.45 -8.60
C THR A 18 5.32 2.98 -8.93
N LEU A 19 6.44 2.36 -9.29
CA LEU A 19 6.52 0.93 -9.57
C LEU A 19 6.63 0.11 -8.29
N TYR A 20 6.33 -1.18 -8.41
CA TYR A 20 6.52 -2.13 -7.32
C TYR A 20 7.99 -2.55 -7.23
N VAL A 21 8.58 -2.32 -6.08
CA VAL A 21 9.91 -2.84 -5.74
C VAL A 21 9.80 -3.61 -4.44
N TRP A 22 10.21 -4.88 -4.43
CA TRP A 22 10.09 -5.72 -3.24
C TRP A 22 10.89 -5.11 -2.07
N GLY A 23 10.25 -4.99 -0.90
CA GLY A 23 10.83 -4.29 0.25
C GLY A 23 10.83 -2.76 0.13
N GLY A 24 10.30 -2.21 -0.96
CA GLY A 24 10.17 -0.77 -1.13
C GLY A 24 9.23 -0.13 -0.10
N GLY A 25 9.68 0.96 0.51
CA GLY A 25 8.98 1.63 1.61
C GLY A 25 9.32 1.06 2.99
N TRP A 26 10.03 -0.04 3.08
CA TRP A 26 10.55 -0.59 4.33
C TRP A 26 11.79 0.18 4.80
N ASN A 27 12.09 0.12 6.09
CA ASN A 27 13.28 0.75 6.61
C ASN A 27 14.56 -0.06 6.28
N LYS A 28 15.70 0.58 6.45
CA LYS A 28 17.01 0.00 6.13
C LYS A 28 17.33 -1.25 6.93
N GLU A 29 16.89 -1.32 8.19
CA GLU A 29 17.16 -2.45 9.08
C GLU A 29 16.42 -3.71 8.64
N ASP A 30 15.19 -3.54 8.13
CA ASP A 30 14.36 -4.66 7.72
C ASP A 30 14.74 -5.20 6.33
N THR A 31 15.04 -4.30 5.38
CA THR A 31 15.19 -4.69 3.97
C THR A 31 16.36 -4.02 3.25
N GLY A 32 17.03 -3.06 3.87
CA GLY A 32 17.99 -2.20 3.21
C GLY A 32 17.36 -1.10 2.33
N ALA A 33 16.04 -0.97 2.34
CA ALA A 33 15.29 -0.08 1.47
C ALA A 33 15.45 1.43 1.76
N GLY A 34 16.08 1.79 2.86
CA GLY A 34 16.19 3.17 3.29
C GLY A 34 14.97 3.65 4.07
N GLU A 35 14.76 4.96 4.14
CA GLU A 35 13.76 5.59 5.00
C GLU A 35 12.48 5.99 4.26
N ASP A 36 12.22 5.43 3.08
CA ASP A 36 11.10 5.86 2.24
C ASP A 36 9.73 5.66 2.91
N GLY A 37 9.57 4.60 3.70
CA GLY A 37 8.34 4.34 4.45
C GLY A 37 8.08 5.32 5.60
N MET A 38 9.09 6.08 6.02
CA MET A 38 9.04 7.09 7.08
C MET A 38 9.22 8.51 6.52
N ARG A 39 9.06 8.69 5.22
CA ARG A 39 9.21 9.97 4.54
C ARG A 39 7.87 10.67 4.39
N ILE A 40 7.85 11.97 4.66
CA ILE A 40 6.70 12.82 4.33
C ILE A 40 6.78 13.22 2.86
N GLY A 41 5.71 12.94 2.11
CA GLY A 41 5.61 13.22 0.69
C GLY A 41 6.22 12.15 -0.21
N LEU A 42 6.09 12.32 -1.51
CA LEU A 42 6.63 11.41 -2.52
C LEU A 42 8.15 11.52 -2.62
N ASN A 43 8.81 10.38 -2.84
CA ASN A 43 10.19 10.39 -3.27
C ASN A 43 10.26 10.70 -4.77
N PRO A 44 10.98 11.76 -5.21
CA PRO A 44 11.12 12.07 -6.63
C PRO A 44 11.73 10.94 -7.47
N GLU A 45 12.53 10.07 -6.84
CA GLU A 45 13.13 8.91 -7.48
C GLU A 45 12.10 7.88 -7.94
N TRP A 46 10.96 7.76 -7.24
CA TRP A 46 9.90 6.85 -7.67
C TRP A 46 9.35 7.22 -9.04
N LYS A 47 9.05 8.50 -9.23
CA LYS A 47 8.54 8.97 -10.53
C LYS A 47 9.59 8.87 -11.64
N ARG A 48 10.83 9.21 -11.36
CA ARG A 48 11.92 9.06 -12.33
C ARG A 48 12.06 7.61 -12.77
N PHE A 49 12.12 6.70 -11.83
CA PHE A 49 12.23 5.28 -12.11
C PHE A 49 11.01 4.73 -12.87
N PHE A 50 9.80 5.21 -12.53
CA PHE A 50 8.58 4.90 -13.27
C PHE A 50 8.66 5.37 -14.72
N ASP A 51 9.03 6.62 -14.96
CA ASP A 51 9.10 7.20 -16.31
C ASP A 51 10.13 6.46 -17.19
N GLU A 52 11.21 5.98 -16.59
CA GLU A 52 12.26 5.25 -17.31
C GLU A 52 11.91 3.79 -17.60
N ASN A 53 11.07 3.15 -16.79
CA ASN A 53 10.89 1.69 -16.79
C ASN A 53 9.46 1.20 -17.02
N ALA A 54 8.42 2.00 -16.82
CA ALA A 54 7.02 1.52 -16.78
C ALA A 54 6.59 0.76 -18.04
N GLY A 55 7.05 1.17 -19.22
CA GLY A 55 6.71 0.53 -20.50
C GLY A 55 7.32 -0.85 -20.71
N THR A 56 8.38 -1.19 -19.97
CA THR A 56 9.17 -2.42 -20.13
C THR A 56 9.54 -3.03 -18.78
N TYR A 57 8.78 -2.69 -17.75
CA TYR A 57 9.10 -3.07 -16.38
C TYR A 57 9.13 -4.59 -16.20
N ASP A 58 10.22 -5.07 -15.64
CA ASP A 58 10.46 -6.45 -15.28
C ASP A 58 10.75 -6.51 -13.78
N TYR A 59 9.75 -6.93 -13.01
CA TYR A 59 9.85 -7.00 -11.55
C TYR A 59 11.04 -7.85 -11.08
N ASP A 60 11.31 -8.98 -11.73
CA ASP A 60 12.37 -9.89 -11.32
C ASP A 60 13.76 -9.27 -11.47
N LYS A 61 13.94 -8.36 -12.42
CA LYS A 61 15.19 -7.62 -12.58
C LYS A 61 15.37 -6.50 -11.55
N HIS A 62 14.27 -5.84 -11.18
CA HIS A 62 14.30 -4.61 -10.38
C HIS A 62 13.88 -4.80 -8.92
N ARG A 63 13.52 -6.02 -8.51
CA ARG A 63 12.95 -6.30 -7.17
C ARG A 63 13.81 -5.91 -5.97
N PHE A 64 15.08 -5.67 -6.16
CA PHE A 64 16.01 -5.26 -5.10
C PHE A 64 16.49 -3.81 -5.21
N GLU A 65 15.91 -3.05 -6.11
CA GLU A 65 16.21 -1.61 -6.26
C GLU A 65 15.45 -0.78 -5.24
N PHE A 66 15.70 -1.03 -3.97
CA PHE A 66 15.10 -0.33 -2.84
C PHE A 66 15.24 1.19 -3.01
N GLY A 67 14.25 1.95 -2.57
CA GLY A 67 14.24 3.40 -2.74
C GLY A 67 13.67 3.88 -4.08
N HIS A 68 13.42 2.97 -5.06
CA HIS A 68 12.88 3.33 -6.37
C HIS A 68 11.38 3.03 -6.52
N GLY A 69 10.75 2.47 -5.49
CA GLY A 69 9.32 2.15 -5.50
C GLY A 69 8.81 1.68 -4.15
N LEU A 70 7.59 1.17 -4.14
CA LEU A 70 6.91 0.67 -2.95
C LEU A 70 6.38 -0.74 -3.18
N ASP A 71 6.56 -1.65 -2.21
CA ASP A 71 5.80 -2.89 -2.20
C ASP A 71 4.38 -2.69 -1.62
N CYS A 72 3.60 -3.75 -1.48
CA CYS A 72 2.21 -3.63 -1.02
C CYS A 72 2.12 -3.06 0.41
N SER A 73 2.90 -3.58 1.34
CA SER A 73 2.94 -3.13 2.73
C SER A 73 3.64 -1.78 2.87
N GLY A 74 4.68 -1.52 2.09
CA GLY A 74 5.34 -0.21 2.02
C GLY A 74 4.39 0.89 1.55
N PHE A 75 3.56 0.61 0.55
CA PHE A 75 2.54 1.55 0.07
C PHE A 75 1.49 1.86 1.14
N VAL A 76 0.91 0.84 1.76
CA VAL A 76 -0.11 1.04 2.81
C VAL A 76 0.48 1.75 4.01
N GLY A 77 1.67 1.34 4.45
CA GLY A 77 2.37 1.96 5.56
C GLY A 77 2.71 3.43 5.29
N TRP A 78 3.29 3.73 4.13
CA TRP A 78 3.59 5.10 3.71
C TRP A 78 2.33 5.97 3.62
N THR A 79 1.23 5.43 3.11
CA THR A 79 -0.06 6.14 3.01
C THR A 79 -0.60 6.52 4.39
N LEU A 80 -0.63 5.57 5.33
CA LEU A 80 -1.04 5.85 6.70
C LEU A 80 -0.10 6.83 7.40
N TYR A 81 1.19 6.64 7.24
CA TYR A 81 2.20 7.52 7.78
C TYR A 81 1.97 8.98 7.36
N ASN A 82 1.80 9.24 6.05
CA ASN A 82 1.54 10.58 5.52
C ASN A 82 0.16 11.13 5.90
N THR A 83 -0.75 10.28 6.35
CA THR A 83 -2.07 10.69 6.81
C THR A 83 -2.06 11.07 8.29
N LEU A 84 -1.30 10.36 9.10
CA LEU A 84 -1.33 10.46 10.56
C LEU A 84 -0.19 11.31 11.12
N GLU A 85 0.97 11.29 10.48
CA GLU A 85 2.17 11.96 10.95
C GLU A 85 2.51 13.22 10.14
N LYS A 86 3.28 14.10 10.75
CA LYS A 86 3.74 15.36 10.13
C LYS A 86 5.26 15.49 10.11
N GLU A 87 5.93 14.69 10.91
CA GLU A 87 7.39 14.69 11.05
C GLU A 87 7.98 13.43 10.43
N PRO A 88 9.13 13.51 9.77
CA PRO A 88 9.81 12.35 9.23
C PRO A 88 10.43 11.47 10.32
N GLY A 89 10.71 10.21 9.98
CA GLY A 89 11.49 9.31 10.83
C GLY A 89 10.72 8.56 11.92
N ILE A 90 9.39 8.63 11.97
CA ILE A 90 8.60 7.89 12.96
C ILE A 90 8.37 6.45 12.46
N PRO A 91 8.92 5.42 13.14
CA PRO A 91 8.82 4.04 12.70
C PRO A 91 7.46 3.40 13.02
N GLY A 92 7.24 2.18 12.52
CA GLY A 92 6.15 1.32 12.95
C GLY A 92 4.90 1.34 12.06
N TYR A 93 4.98 1.95 10.87
CA TYR A 93 3.91 1.92 9.89
C TYR A 93 4.06 0.81 8.84
N VAL A 94 5.26 0.31 8.63
CA VAL A 94 5.53 -0.77 7.67
C VAL A 94 5.84 -2.06 8.41
N MET A 95 5.20 -3.14 8.00
CA MET A 95 5.30 -4.47 8.60
C MET A 95 4.78 -5.52 7.61
N SER A 96 4.80 -6.79 7.98
CA SER A 96 4.28 -7.86 7.13
C SER A 96 2.85 -7.59 6.67
N SER A 97 2.61 -7.69 5.37
CA SER A 97 1.28 -7.51 4.75
C SER A 97 0.22 -8.43 5.35
N THR A 98 0.60 -9.64 5.73
CA THR A 98 -0.31 -10.65 6.30
C THR A 98 -0.92 -10.23 7.65
N THR A 99 -0.19 -9.46 8.45
CA THR A 99 -0.61 -9.07 9.82
C THR A 99 -0.96 -7.60 9.96
N MET A 100 -0.75 -6.82 8.92
CA MET A 100 -0.79 -5.35 8.98
C MET A 100 -2.14 -4.81 9.48
N ALA A 101 -3.26 -5.29 8.93
CA ALA A 101 -4.59 -4.85 9.35
C ALA A 101 -4.86 -5.13 10.84
N LYS A 102 -4.52 -6.33 11.32
CA LYS A 102 -4.65 -6.69 12.73
C LYS A 102 -3.80 -5.81 13.63
N THR A 103 -2.54 -5.59 13.24
CA THR A 103 -1.60 -4.75 14.01
C THR A 103 -2.07 -3.31 14.11
N PHE A 104 -2.62 -2.73 13.04
CA PHE A 104 -3.17 -1.37 13.10
C PHE A 104 -4.42 -1.29 13.98
N ALA A 105 -5.29 -2.30 13.95
CA ALA A 105 -6.44 -2.36 14.85
C ALA A 105 -6.00 -2.45 16.33
N GLU A 106 -5.00 -3.27 16.65
CA GLU A 106 -4.42 -3.38 17.99
C GLU A 106 -3.80 -2.06 18.49
N ARG A 107 -3.35 -1.21 17.55
CA ARG A 107 -2.87 0.16 17.86
C ARG A 107 -3.99 1.20 17.95
N GLY A 108 -5.25 0.80 17.80
CA GLY A 108 -6.41 1.68 17.93
C GLY A 108 -6.81 2.43 16.66
N PHE A 109 -6.31 2.02 15.48
CA PHE A 109 -6.68 2.66 14.20
C PHE A 109 -7.99 2.13 13.61
N GLY A 110 -8.64 1.18 14.28
CA GLY A 110 -9.90 0.62 13.84
C GLY A 110 -10.26 -0.65 14.59
N THR A 111 -11.17 -1.43 14.00
CA THR A 111 -11.59 -2.73 14.51
C THR A 111 -11.14 -3.81 13.55
N TYR A 112 -10.51 -4.86 14.06
CA TYR A 112 -10.13 -6.02 13.26
C TYR A 112 -11.31 -6.96 13.06
N VAL A 113 -11.51 -7.36 11.80
CA VAL A 113 -12.48 -8.38 11.40
C VAL A 113 -11.69 -9.48 10.66
N PRO A 114 -11.76 -10.75 11.10
CA PRO A 114 -11.16 -11.87 10.37
C PRO A 114 -11.69 -11.96 8.94
N ASN A 115 -10.85 -12.36 7.98
CA ASN A 115 -11.21 -12.38 6.55
C ASN A 115 -12.50 -13.20 6.27
N GLU A 116 -12.68 -14.32 6.96
CA GLU A 116 -13.85 -15.19 6.85
C GLU A 116 -15.15 -14.59 7.42
N GLU A 117 -15.04 -13.51 8.20
CA GLU A 117 -16.17 -12.80 8.79
C GLU A 117 -16.51 -11.50 8.04
N ILE A 118 -15.71 -11.11 7.04
CA ILE A 118 -15.96 -9.89 6.28
C ILE A 118 -17.19 -10.07 5.40
N THR A 119 -18.19 -9.22 5.62
CA THR A 119 -19.44 -9.18 4.83
C THR A 119 -19.55 -7.91 4.00
N GLU A 120 -18.79 -6.88 4.33
CA GLU A 120 -18.86 -5.57 3.71
C GLU A 120 -17.46 -4.92 3.77
N TYR A 121 -17.07 -4.23 2.69
CA TYR A 121 -15.90 -3.38 2.65
C TYR A 121 -16.30 -1.91 2.64
N ARG A 122 -15.70 -1.12 3.50
CA ARG A 122 -15.94 0.31 3.60
C ARG A 122 -14.75 1.11 3.09
N PRO A 123 -14.98 2.33 2.56
CA PRO A 123 -13.89 3.21 2.17
C PRO A 123 -12.89 3.42 3.31
N GLY A 124 -11.62 3.12 3.03
CA GLY A 124 -10.52 3.25 3.99
C GLY A 124 -10.21 1.98 4.78
N ASP A 125 -10.96 0.89 4.61
CA ASP A 125 -10.60 -0.39 5.21
C ASP A 125 -9.25 -0.87 4.66
N ILE A 126 -8.39 -1.35 5.57
CA ILE A 126 -7.13 -1.98 5.23
C ILE A 126 -7.33 -3.49 5.28
N VAL A 127 -7.08 -4.15 4.16
CA VAL A 127 -7.30 -5.58 4.01
C VAL A 127 -5.99 -6.31 3.85
N SER A 128 -5.65 -7.12 4.84
CA SER A 128 -4.49 -8.01 4.84
C SER A 128 -4.87 -9.39 4.32
N MET A 129 -4.08 -9.89 3.39
CA MET A 129 -4.17 -11.25 2.83
C MET A 129 -2.82 -11.95 3.00
N ASN A 130 -2.76 -13.24 2.69
CA ASN A 130 -1.48 -13.94 2.65
C ASN A 130 -0.59 -13.36 1.54
N GLY A 131 0.44 -12.64 1.95
CA GLY A 131 1.43 -12.05 1.04
C GLY A 131 0.98 -10.75 0.36
N HIS A 132 -0.18 -10.19 0.68
CA HIS A 132 -0.65 -8.93 0.10
C HIS A 132 -1.47 -8.08 1.08
N VAL A 133 -1.49 -6.77 0.84
CA VAL A 133 -2.32 -5.81 1.59
C VAL A 133 -2.75 -4.67 0.67
N TRP A 134 -3.96 -4.17 0.88
CA TRP A 134 -4.55 -3.11 0.07
C TRP A 134 -5.53 -2.25 0.88
N ILE A 135 -5.95 -1.13 0.30
CA ILE A 135 -6.92 -0.19 0.89
C ILE A 135 -8.18 -0.20 0.04
N ALA A 136 -9.34 -0.47 0.65
CA ALA A 136 -10.64 -0.40 -0.01
C ALA A 136 -11.00 1.05 -0.33
N ILE A 137 -11.40 1.33 -1.56
CA ILE A 137 -11.98 2.61 -1.98
C ILE A 137 -13.50 2.55 -1.82
N GLY A 138 -14.09 1.42 -2.11
CA GLY A 138 -15.51 1.19 -1.96
C GLY A 138 -15.94 -0.16 -2.50
N GLN A 139 -17.15 -0.57 -2.16
CA GLN A 139 -17.78 -1.79 -2.64
C GLN A 139 -18.88 -1.47 -3.63
N CYS A 140 -18.93 -2.24 -4.73
CA CYS A 140 -19.96 -2.15 -5.75
C CYS A 140 -21.22 -2.93 -5.33
N GLU A 141 -22.34 -2.68 -6.01
CA GLU A 141 -23.61 -3.37 -5.72
C GLU A 141 -23.54 -4.89 -5.93
N ASP A 142 -22.66 -5.36 -6.82
CA ASP A 142 -22.44 -6.78 -7.09
C ASP A 142 -21.51 -7.46 -6.08
N GLY A 143 -21.00 -6.71 -5.07
CA GLY A 143 -20.10 -7.19 -4.06
C GLY A 143 -18.62 -7.09 -4.43
N SER A 144 -18.28 -6.73 -5.66
CA SER A 144 -16.87 -6.44 -6.03
C SER A 144 -16.36 -5.18 -5.34
N VAL A 145 -15.04 -5.07 -5.19
CA VAL A 145 -14.41 -3.98 -4.45
C VAL A 145 -13.49 -3.18 -5.36
N VAL A 146 -13.64 -1.86 -5.34
CA VAL A 146 -12.63 -0.96 -5.89
C VAL A 146 -11.58 -0.70 -4.81
N LEU A 147 -10.34 -0.90 -5.15
CA LEU A 147 -9.22 -0.85 -4.21
C LEU A 147 -8.02 -0.10 -4.78
N THR A 148 -7.11 0.30 -3.91
CA THR A 148 -5.78 0.79 -4.29
C THR A 148 -4.70 -0.01 -3.58
N HIS A 149 -3.67 -0.38 -4.32
CA HIS A 149 -2.55 -1.20 -3.87
C HIS A 149 -1.29 -0.95 -4.69
N SER A 150 -0.18 -1.50 -4.25
CA SER A 150 1.01 -1.68 -5.07
C SER A 150 1.14 -3.15 -5.48
N SER A 151 1.23 -3.41 -6.77
CA SER A 151 1.26 -4.76 -7.36
C SER A 151 2.50 -4.94 -8.24
N PRO A 152 3.12 -6.15 -8.27
CA PRO A 152 4.42 -6.38 -8.93
C PRO A 152 4.51 -5.96 -10.39
N ASN A 153 3.44 -6.07 -11.16
CA ASN A 153 3.48 -5.79 -12.59
C ASN A 153 3.17 -4.33 -12.96
N THR A 154 2.51 -3.60 -12.08
CA THR A 154 1.94 -2.28 -12.41
C THR A 154 2.30 -1.20 -11.40
N GLY A 155 2.85 -1.55 -10.25
CA GLY A 155 3.12 -0.62 -9.17
C GLY A 155 1.86 -0.14 -8.47
N VAL A 156 1.87 1.10 -7.99
CA VAL A 156 0.73 1.69 -7.28
C VAL A 156 -0.37 2.07 -8.26
N GLN A 157 -1.55 1.50 -8.04
CA GLN A 157 -2.70 1.65 -8.93
C GLN A 157 -4.03 1.55 -8.20
N ILE A 158 -5.10 1.94 -8.91
CA ILE A 158 -6.48 1.60 -8.56
C ILE A 158 -6.88 0.39 -9.39
N SER A 159 -7.45 -0.61 -8.75
CA SER A 159 -7.95 -1.83 -9.41
C SER A 159 -9.25 -2.32 -8.78
N GLY A 160 -9.80 -3.40 -9.30
CA GLY A 160 -10.98 -4.06 -8.75
C GLY A 160 -10.65 -5.47 -8.28
N SER A 161 -11.29 -5.92 -7.21
CA SER A 161 -11.28 -7.33 -6.84
C SER A 161 -12.27 -8.12 -7.69
N MET A 162 -11.98 -9.39 -7.87
CA MET A 162 -12.95 -10.33 -8.42
C MET A 162 -14.13 -10.51 -7.45
N LEU A 163 -15.28 -10.93 -7.97
CA LEU A 163 -16.40 -11.33 -7.14
C LEU A 163 -16.02 -12.49 -6.22
N PRO A 164 -16.56 -12.53 -4.98
CA PRO A 164 -16.31 -13.64 -4.07
C PRO A 164 -16.57 -15.00 -4.74
N GLY A 165 -15.61 -15.92 -4.63
CA GLY A 165 -15.71 -17.26 -5.22
C GLY A 165 -15.35 -17.36 -6.69
N LYS A 166 -14.84 -16.31 -7.34
CA LYS A 166 -14.22 -16.36 -8.66
C LYS A 166 -12.70 -16.27 -8.49
N GLU A 167 -11.98 -17.18 -9.10
CA GLU A 167 -10.51 -17.13 -9.20
C GLU A 167 -10.10 -15.99 -10.16
N GLU A 168 -8.96 -15.37 -9.90
CA GLU A 168 -8.38 -14.34 -10.76
C GLU A 168 -8.00 -14.89 -12.14
#